data_b2d58e39652ba866d7acdb20f18d4b7a
#
_entry.id   b2d58e39652ba866d7acdb20f18d4b7a
#
_cell.length_a   1.000
_cell.length_b   1.000
_cell.length_c   1.000
_cell.angle_alpha   90.00
_cell.angle_beta   90.00
_cell.angle_gamma   90.00
#
_symmetry.space_group_name_H-M   'P 1'
#
loop_
_entity.id
_entity.type
_entity.pdbx_description
1 polymer ?
#
loop_
_entity_poly.entity_id
_entity_poly.type
_entity_poly.pdbx_seq_one_letter_code
_entity_poly.pdbx_strand_id
1 'polypeptide(L)'
;MGIIKDKIVKDLTEAEEIKKRWQEYTEELYKKGLNDPDNHDGVVTYLELDIPECEVKWTLGSITMNKGSGSDRIPAGLFQILKDDAVKVLHSICQQTWQTQQRPLNYKRSVFIPIPKKGNAKECSNYHTIAIISHASKIMLKILQAML
;
A
#
# COMPACT_ATOMS: atom_id res chain seq x y z
N MET A 1 -3.05 7.63 21.73
CA MET A 1 -1.95 8.26 21.00
C MET A 1 -1.30 9.33 21.85
N GLY A 2 0.01 9.45 21.80
CA GLY A 2 0.73 10.49 22.52
C GLY A 2 0.51 11.90 21.97
N ILE A 3 1.01 12.89 22.69
CA ILE A 3 0.96 14.32 22.31
C ILE A 3 1.87 14.55 21.11
N ILE A 4 1.38 15.20 20.06
CA ILE A 4 2.13 15.59 18.87
C ILE A 4 2.17 17.11 18.76
N LYS A 5 3.28 17.66 18.31
CA LYS A 5 3.42 19.11 18.05
C LYS A 5 2.95 19.49 16.65
N ASP A 6 2.32 20.64 16.55
CA ASP A 6 2.01 21.26 15.27
C ASP A 6 3.24 21.95 14.63
N LYS A 7 3.04 22.63 13.49
CA LYS A 7 4.12 23.37 12.81
C LYS A 7 4.65 24.57 13.60
N ILE A 8 3.87 25.05 14.59
CA ILE A 8 4.19 26.23 15.43
C ILE A 8 4.74 25.75 16.79
N VAL A 9 5.06 24.47 16.94
CA VAL A 9 5.60 23.86 18.17
C VAL A 9 4.60 23.80 19.33
N LYS A 10 3.30 23.95 19.07
CA LYS A 10 2.24 23.79 20.05
C LYS A 10 1.92 22.28 20.23
N ASP A 11 1.78 21.85 21.48
CA ASP A 11 1.35 20.48 21.79
C ASP A 11 -0.12 20.27 21.42
N LEU A 12 -0.41 19.29 20.56
CA LEU A 12 -1.76 18.87 20.19
C LEU A 12 -2.20 17.70 21.06
N THR A 13 -3.35 17.83 21.68
CA THR A 13 -3.91 16.81 22.59
C THR A 13 -5.17 16.15 22.06
N GLU A 14 -5.87 16.82 21.14
CA GLU A 14 -7.11 16.32 20.56
C GLU A 14 -6.84 15.32 19.43
N ALA A 15 -7.55 14.18 19.42
CA ALA A 15 -7.34 13.09 18.46
C ALA A 15 -7.49 13.55 16.99
N GLU A 16 -8.47 14.43 16.70
CA GLU A 16 -8.68 14.96 15.34
C GLU A 16 -7.58 15.92 14.90
N GLU A 17 -7.06 16.74 15.80
CA GLU A 17 -5.93 17.64 15.52
C GLU A 17 -4.65 16.84 15.28
N ILE A 18 -4.41 15.79 16.07
CA ILE A 18 -3.26 14.89 15.88
C ILE A 18 -3.36 14.17 14.53
N LYS A 19 -4.53 13.66 14.18
CA LYS A 19 -4.79 12.99 12.90
C LYS A 19 -4.56 13.93 11.71
N LYS A 20 -5.04 15.18 11.81
CA LYS A 20 -4.82 16.21 10.80
C LYS A 20 -3.33 16.53 10.63
N ARG A 21 -2.60 16.64 11.74
CA ARG A 21 -1.15 16.89 11.69
C ARG A 21 -0.39 15.75 11.02
N TRP A 22 -0.76 14.50 11.28
CA TRP A 22 -0.19 13.33 10.60
C TRP A 22 -0.50 13.33 9.11
N GLN A 23 -1.72 13.71 8.73
CA GLN A 23 -2.08 13.85 7.32
C GLN A 23 -1.23 14.89 6.62
N GLU A 24 -1.10 16.09 7.19
CA GLU A 24 -0.25 17.16 6.65
C GLU A 24 1.21 16.72 6.50
N TYR A 25 1.76 16.09 7.53
CA TYR A 25 3.14 15.59 7.50
C TYR A 25 3.36 14.55 6.41
N THR A 26 2.45 13.60 6.27
CA THR A 26 2.52 12.56 5.26
C THR A 26 2.41 13.14 3.85
N GLU A 27 1.49 14.08 3.62
CA GLU A 27 1.36 14.77 2.34
C GLU A 27 2.62 15.54 1.96
N GLU A 28 3.22 16.26 2.89
CA GLU A 28 4.48 16.98 2.66
C GLU A 28 5.64 16.03 2.33
N LEU A 29 5.73 14.90 3.02
CA LEU A 29 6.76 13.91 2.80
C LEU A 29 6.69 13.33 1.38
N TYR A 30 5.48 13.03 0.90
CA TYR A 30 5.28 12.46 -0.44
C TYR A 30 5.36 13.50 -1.56
N LYS A 31 4.96 14.75 -1.33
CA LYS A 31 5.14 15.82 -2.32
C LYS A 31 6.60 16.08 -2.64
N LYS A 32 7.50 15.92 -1.69
CA LYS A 32 8.95 16.02 -1.93
C LYS A 32 9.48 14.91 -2.85
N GLY A 33 8.86 13.72 -2.82
CA GLY A 33 9.23 12.60 -3.68
C GLY A 33 8.68 12.68 -5.11
N LEU A 34 7.66 13.50 -5.35
CA LEU A 34 7.05 13.66 -6.67
C LEU A 34 7.81 14.63 -7.60
N ASN A 35 8.80 15.35 -7.08
CA ASN A 35 9.67 16.23 -7.86
C ASN A 35 10.90 15.50 -8.44
N ASP A 36 10.84 14.18 -8.55
CA ASP A 36 11.87 13.40 -9.23
C ASP A 36 11.71 13.59 -10.75
N PRO A 37 12.73 14.13 -11.45
CA PRO A 37 12.66 14.40 -12.89
C PRO A 37 12.64 13.13 -13.76
N ASP A 38 12.72 11.95 -13.18
CA ASP A 38 12.63 10.65 -13.85
C ASP A 38 11.18 10.17 -14.02
N ASN A 39 10.26 11.10 -14.28
CA ASN A 39 8.94 10.73 -14.78
C ASN A 39 9.09 10.26 -16.24
N HIS A 40 9.50 9.02 -16.40
CA HIS A 40 9.48 8.36 -17.69
C HIS A 40 8.02 8.23 -18.14
N ASP A 41 7.59 9.12 -19.01
CA ASP A 41 6.48 8.89 -19.92
C ASP A 41 6.89 7.74 -20.87
N GLY A 42 7.06 6.57 -20.30
CA GLY A 42 7.25 5.35 -21.04
C GLY A 42 5.98 5.08 -21.82
N VAL A 43 6.03 5.20 -23.12
CA VAL A 43 5.03 4.64 -24.03
C VAL A 43 4.95 3.15 -23.69
N VAL A 44 3.97 2.78 -22.85
CA VAL A 44 3.70 1.38 -22.54
C VAL A 44 3.12 0.78 -23.83
N THR A 45 3.97 0.11 -24.58
CA THR A 45 3.51 -0.74 -25.67
C THR A 45 2.71 -1.86 -25.03
N TYR A 46 1.40 -1.85 -25.26
CA TYR A 46 0.49 -2.87 -24.76
C TYR A 46 0.86 -4.21 -25.40
N LEU A 47 1.61 -5.02 -24.69
CA LEU A 47 1.72 -6.42 -25.01
C LEU A 47 0.39 -7.06 -24.60
N GLU A 48 -0.33 -7.62 -25.57
CA GLU A 48 -1.58 -8.39 -25.36
C GLU A 48 -1.30 -9.73 -24.65
N LEU A 49 -0.46 -9.71 -23.63
CA LEU A 49 -0.13 -10.91 -22.88
C LEU A 49 -1.14 -11.06 -21.76
N ASP A 50 -1.89 -12.17 -21.82
CA ASP A 50 -2.74 -12.57 -20.73
C ASP A 50 -1.89 -12.96 -19.52
N ILE A 51 -2.37 -12.62 -18.33
CA ILE A 51 -1.76 -13.03 -17.07
C ILE A 51 -2.02 -14.51 -16.85
N PRO A 52 -1.00 -15.39 -16.77
CA PRO A 52 -1.21 -16.80 -16.53
C PRO A 52 -1.75 -17.05 -15.11
N GLU A 53 -2.70 -17.95 -14.98
CA GLU A 53 -3.25 -18.35 -13.68
C GLU A 53 -2.18 -18.93 -12.74
N CYS A 54 -1.18 -19.61 -13.30
CA CYS A 54 -0.06 -20.17 -12.56
C CYS A 54 0.80 -19.09 -11.88
N GLU A 55 0.94 -17.90 -12.45
CA GLU A 55 1.63 -16.77 -11.83
C GLU A 55 0.90 -16.28 -10.58
N VAL A 56 -0.43 -16.20 -10.65
CA VAL A 56 -1.27 -15.83 -9.52
C VAL A 56 -1.13 -16.87 -8.41
N LYS A 57 -1.20 -18.13 -8.75
CA LYS A 57 -1.07 -19.26 -7.82
C LYS A 57 0.30 -19.27 -7.13
N TRP A 58 1.36 -19.09 -7.89
CA TRP A 58 2.73 -19.04 -7.36
C TRP A 58 2.92 -17.83 -6.42
N THR A 59 2.45 -16.67 -6.84
CA THR A 59 2.53 -15.44 -6.05
C THR A 59 1.75 -15.56 -4.74
N LEU A 60 0.56 -16.16 -4.81
CA LEU A 60 -0.28 -16.42 -3.63
C LEU A 60 0.43 -17.33 -2.62
N GLY A 61 1.09 -18.39 -3.11
CA GLY A 61 1.90 -19.31 -2.28
C GLY A 61 3.13 -18.65 -1.64
N SER A 62 3.61 -17.55 -2.20
CA SER A 62 4.79 -16.82 -1.71
C SER A 62 4.51 -15.78 -0.62
N ILE A 63 3.23 -15.61 -0.23
CA ILE A 63 2.85 -14.62 0.78
C ILE A 63 3.18 -15.13 2.18
N THR A 64 3.79 -14.24 2.96
CA THR A 64 4.06 -14.51 4.37
C THR A 64 2.79 -14.33 5.21
N MET A 65 2.42 -15.37 5.98
CA MET A 65 1.16 -15.46 6.72
C MET A 65 0.96 -14.39 7.81
N ASN A 66 1.97 -14.08 8.56
CA ASN A 66 1.87 -13.28 9.79
C ASN A 66 2.12 -11.78 9.54
N LYS A 67 1.56 -11.23 8.47
CA LYS A 67 1.62 -9.80 8.16
C LYS A 67 0.30 -9.12 8.49
N GLY A 68 0.38 -7.88 8.95
CA GLY A 68 -0.81 -7.07 9.24
C GLY A 68 -1.72 -6.88 8.03
N SER A 69 -3.03 -6.94 8.26
CA SER A 69 -4.04 -6.68 7.23
C SER A 69 -4.03 -5.22 6.80
N GLY A 70 -4.34 -4.97 5.53
CA GLY A 70 -4.53 -3.63 5.00
C GLY A 70 -5.86 -2.99 5.41
N SER A 71 -6.28 -1.95 4.70
CA SER A 71 -7.54 -1.23 4.95
C SER A 71 -8.79 -2.09 4.77
N ASP A 72 -8.72 -3.16 3.98
CA ASP A 72 -9.79 -4.14 3.76
C ASP A 72 -9.95 -5.13 4.93
N ARG A 73 -9.02 -5.15 5.87
CA ARG A 73 -8.98 -6.06 7.03
C ARG A 73 -8.97 -7.55 6.67
N ILE A 74 -8.58 -7.89 5.44
CA ILE A 74 -8.50 -9.28 4.99
C ILE A 74 -7.13 -9.86 5.38
N PRO A 75 -7.09 -10.90 6.25
CA PRO A 75 -5.84 -11.51 6.65
C PRO A 75 -5.25 -12.40 5.53
N ALA A 76 -3.93 -12.49 5.46
CA ALA A 76 -3.26 -13.32 4.46
C ALA A 76 -3.68 -14.79 4.52
N GLY A 77 -4.00 -15.30 5.72
CA GLY A 77 -4.45 -16.68 5.93
C GLY A 77 -5.76 -17.03 5.21
N LEU A 78 -6.63 -16.04 4.96
CA LEU A 78 -7.86 -16.26 4.23
C LEU A 78 -7.61 -16.73 2.79
N PHE A 79 -6.60 -16.16 2.13
CA PHE A 79 -6.22 -16.55 0.77
C PHE A 79 -5.75 -18.00 0.70
N GLN A 80 -5.10 -18.50 1.74
CA GLN A 80 -4.68 -19.91 1.80
C GLN A 80 -5.84 -20.87 2.07
N ILE A 81 -6.85 -20.43 2.83
CA ILE A 81 -8.06 -21.23 3.05
C ILE A 81 -8.88 -21.34 1.76
N LEU A 82 -9.01 -20.25 1.03
CA LEU A 82 -9.79 -20.19 -0.22
C LEU A 82 -9.08 -20.86 -1.42
N LYS A 83 -7.77 -21.02 -1.37
CA LYS A 83 -6.95 -21.72 -2.39
C LYS A 83 -7.31 -21.33 -3.83
N ASP A 84 -7.85 -22.27 -4.60
CA ASP A 84 -8.16 -22.09 -6.02
C ASP A 84 -9.23 -21.03 -6.28
N ASP A 85 -10.18 -20.84 -5.38
CA ASP A 85 -11.19 -19.77 -5.49
C ASP A 85 -10.54 -18.39 -5.37
N ALA A 86 -9.58 -18.23 -4.44
CA ALA A 86 -8.79 -17.00 -4.33
C ALA A 86 -7.97 -16.75 -5.59
N VAL A 87 -7.36 -17.77 -6.17
CA VAL A 87 -6.60 -17.68 -7.44
C VAL A 87 -7.49 -17.17 -8.56
N LYS A 88 -8.68 -17.71 -8.73
CA LYS A 88 -9.62 -17.30 -9.78
C LYS A 88 -10.05 -15.84 -9.65
N VAL A 89 -10.41 -15.42 -8.44
CA VAL A 89 -10.84 -14.04 -8.18
C VAL A 89 -9.68 -13.07 -8.41
N LEU A 90 -8.52 -13.36 -7.85
CA LEU A 90 -7.33 -12.51 -8.02
C LEU A 90 -6.86 -12.45 -9.46
N HIS A 91 -6.89 -13.56 -10.18
CA HIS A 91 -6.57 -13.62 -11.61
C HIS A 91 -7.52 -12.71 -12.42
N SER A 92 -8.81 -12.80 -12.16
CA SER A 92 -9.81 -11.95 -12.82
C SER A 92 -9.56 -10.45 -12.58
N ILE A 93 -9.25 -10.07 -11.33
CA ILE A 93 -8.95 -8.68 -10.97
C ILE A 93 -7.64 -8.21 -11.63
N CYS A 94 -6.60 -9.05 -11.60
CA CYS A 94 -5.32 -8.72 -12.22
C CYS A 94 -5.46 -8.56 -13.75
N GLN A 95 -6.18 -9.46 -14.40
CA GLN A 95 -6.44 -9.41 -15.83
C GLN A 95 -7.20 -8.14 -16.23
N GLN A 96 -8.25 -7.81 -15.49
CA GLN A 96 -9.01 -6.58 -15.72
C GLN A 96 -8.16 -5.34 -15.49
N THR A 97 -7.35 -5.32 -14.44
CA THR A 97 -6.42 -4.21 -14.17
C THR A 97 -5.39 -4.07 -15.28
N TRP A 98 -4.87 -5.17 -15.79
CA TRP A 98 -3.90 -5.19 -16.89
C TRP A 98 -4.50 -4.63 -18.18
N GLN A 99 -5.72 -5.07 -18.53
CA GLN A 99 -6.42 -4.64 -19.74
C GLN A 99 -6.89 -3.18 -19.67
N THR A 100 -7.42 -2.74 -18.54
CA THR A 100 -7.98 -1.39 -18.37
C THR A 100 -6.97 -0.36 -17.91
N GLN A 101 -5.80 -0.78 -17.43
CA GLN A 101 -4.79 0.08 -16.79
C GLN A 101 -5.33 0.81 -15.54
N GLN A 102 -6.41 0.32 -14.97
CA GLN A 102 -7.05 0.90 -13.79
C GLN A 102 -7.08 -0.11 -12.63
N ARG A 103 -6.46 0.26 -11.53
CA ARG A 103 -6.51 -0.53 -10.29
C ARG A 103 -7.83 -0.28 -9.55
N PRO A 104 -8.41 -1.29 -8.88
CA PRO A 104 -9.53 -1.09 -7.98
C PRO A 104 -9.25 0.02 -6.95
N LEU A 105 -10.26 0.83 -6.65
CA LEU A 105 -10.10 1.99 -5.78
C LEU A 105 -9.53 1.61 -4.39
N ASN A 106 -10.00 0.50 -3.84
CA ASN A 106 -9.54 0.00 -2.55
C ASN A 106 -8.06 -0.45 -2.56
N TYR A 107 -7.52 -0.82 -3.72
CA TYR A 107 -6.11 -1.23 -3.85
C TYR A 107 -5.15 -0.03 -3.93
N LYS A 108 -5.68 1.17 -4.10
CA LYS A 108 -4.92 2.42 -4.06
C LYS A 108 -4.77 2.97 -2.63
N ARG A 109 -5.48 2.39 -1.67
CA ARG A 109 -5.48 2.86 -0.27
C ARG A 109 -4.41 2.14 0.53
N SER A 110 -3.73 2.91 1.38
CA SER A 110 -2.80 2.39 2.37
C SER A 110 -3.14 2.95 3.75
N VAL A 111 -2.82 2.17 4.77
CA VAL A 111 -2.90 2.60 6.17
C VAL A 111 -1.50 2.92 6.63
N PHE A 112 -1.27 4.15 7.10
CA PHE A 112 0.01 4.57 7.64
C PHE A 112 0.06 4.34 9.14
N ILE A 113 1.07 3.61 9.60
CA ILE A 113 1.32 3.37 11.02
C ILE A 113 2.62 4.07 11.40
N PRO A 114 2.56 5.09 12.28
CA PRO A 114 3.75 5.73 12.80
C PRO A 114 4.39 4.88 13.89
N ILE A 115 5.68 4.59 13.76
CA ILE A 115 6.48 3.87 14.76
C ILE A 115 7.52 4.84 15.33
N PRO A 116 7.56 5.06 16.66
CA PRO A 116 8.47 6.02 17.25
C PRO A 116 9.93 5.57 17.10
N LYS A 117 10.80 6.52 16.75
CA LYS A 117 12.25 6.39 16.87
C LYS A 117 12.66 6.74 18.31
N LYS A 118 13.94 6.54 18.63
CA LYS A 118 14.53 7.09 19.84
C LYS A 118 14.54 8.62 19.74
N GLY A 119 14.05 9.32 20.74
CA GLY A 119 14.03 10.78 20.77
C GLY A 119 12.70 11.38 21.23
N ASN A 120 12.43 12.62 20.82
CA ASN A 120 11.22 13.31 21.20
C ASN A 120 9.98 12.75 20.45
N ALA A 121 9.12 12.06 21.18
CA ALA A 121 7.89 11.45 20.61
C ALA A 121 6.81 12.48 20.20
N LYS A 122 7.04 13.77 20.42
CA LYS A 122 6.11 14.84 20.03
C LYS A 122 6.32 15.33 18.59
N GLU A 123 7.46 15.04 17.98
CA GLU A 123 7.77 15.44 16.60
C GLU A 123 7.42 14.33 15.61
N CYS A 124 6.64 14.64 14.57
CA CYS A 124 6.31 13.67 13.53
C CYS A 124 7.57 13.11 12.82
N SER A 125 8.60 13.93 12.66
CA SER A 125 9.89 13.53 12.07
C SER A 125 10.64 12.46 12.87
N ASN A 126 10.31 12.29 14.14
CA ASN A 126 10.88 11.25 15.02
C ASN A 126 10.12 9.92 14.94
N TYR A 127 9.30 9.74 13.92
CA TYR A 127 8.61 8.48 13.64
C TYR A 127 9.03 7.93 12.28
N HIS A 128 9.08 6.60 12.18
CA HIS A 128 9.05 5.89 10.91
C HIS A 128 7.59 5.64 10.53
N THR A 129 7.18 6.04 9.35
CA THR A 129 5.86 5.70 8.84
C THR A 129 5.93 4.42 8.02
N ILE A 130 5.14 3.43 8.39
CA ILE A 130 4.98 2.19 7.64
C ILE A 130 3.65 2.25 6.92
N ALA A 131 3.66 2.07 5.60
CA ALA A 131 2.46 1.96 4.80
C ALA A 131 2.05 0.49 4.69
N ILE A 132 0.85 0.18 5.12
CA ILE A 132 0.25 -1.16 4.98
C ILE A 132 -0.81 -1.10 3.89
N ILE A 133 -0.62 -1.90 2.86
CA ILE A 133 -1.59 -2.10 1.78
C ILE A 133 -2.24 -3.48 1.92
N SER A 134 -3.39 -3.67 1.26
CA SER A 134 -4.07 -4.97 1.27
C SER A 134 -3.19 -6.08 0.69
N HIS A 135 -3.37 -7.30 1.16
CA HIS A 135 -2.64 -8.45 0.64
C HIS A 135 -2.95 -8.69 -0.85
N ALA A 136 -4.21 -8.52 -1.26
CA ALA A 136 -4.60 -8.60 -2.66
C ALA A 136 -3.86 -7.57 -3.54
N SER A 137 -3.72 -6.33 -3.05
CA SER A 137 -2.94 -5.30 -3.73
C SER A 137 -1.46 -5.67 -3.86
N LYS A 138 -0.86 -6.24 -2.82
CA LYS A 138 0.54 -6.72 -2.85
C LYS A 138 0.73 -7.83 -3.87
N ILE A 139 -0.19 -8.77 -3.94
CA ILE A 139 -0.17 -9.87 -4.91
C ILE A 139 -0.23 -9.30 -6.32
N MET A 140 -1.19 -8.43 -6.59
CA MET A 140 -1.37 -7.79 -7.89
C MET A 140 -0.10 -7.04 -8.32
N LEU A 141 0.47 -6.23 -7.45
CA LEU A 141 1.70 -5.48 -7.75
C LEU A 141 2.87 -6.41 -8.07
N LYS A 142 2.99 -7.53 -7.34
CA LYS A 142 4.04 -8.52 -7.56
C LYS A 142 3.91 -9.22 -8.91
N ILE A 143 2.68 -9.55 -9.31
CA ILE A 143 2.37 -10.14 -10.61
C ILE A 143 2.70 -9.14 -11.73
N LEU A 144 2.22 -7.91 -11.61
CA LEU A 144 2.47 -6.87 -12.62
C LEU A 144 3.97 -6.56 -12.76
N GLN A 145 4.71 -6.55 -11.64
CA GLN A 145 6.16 -6.38 -11.66
C GLN A 145 6.88 -7.50 -12.41
N ALA A 146 6.43 -8.74 -12.27
CA ALA A 146 7.02 -9.89 -12.96
C ALA A 146 6.74 -9.85 -14.48
N MET A 147 5.69 -9.15 -14.92
CA MET A 147 5.31 -9.02 -16.33
C MET A 147 6.01 -7.85 -17.05
N LEU A 148 6.61 -6.96 -16.31
CA LEU A 148 7.38 -5.82 -16.86
C LEU A 148 8.83 -6.21 -17.13
#